data_39f20cf1c5ac24cab96faf38a06c9be1
#
_entry.id   39f20cf1c5ac24cab96faf38a06c9be1
#
_cell.length_a   1.000
_cell.length_b   1.000
_cell.length_c   1.000
_cell.angle_alpha   90.00
_cell.angle_beta   90.00
_cell.angle_gamma   90.00
#
_symmetry.space_group_name_H-M   'P 1'
#
loop_
_entity.id
_entity.type
_entity.pdbx_description
1 polymer ?
#
loop_
_entity_poly.entity_id
_entity_poly.type
_entity_poly.pdbx_seq_one_letter_code
_entity_poly.pdbx_strand_id
1 'polypeptide(L)'
;MLQKTRLLRPEIMLVNNPNTVLILLAAYKGNTYVREQIDSMLNQDCDNWKLVLSDDGDFTKKILDSYANRFPDKIIRYRSGQRFGSAKAHFMHLIAHFKDAAPYIMLSDQDDVWDVDKVSKTFALMKATEKTYDGPVFVHTDLRIVDAELNEISPSFFAYSKLEKRRYHPHEILIQNLVSGCTLMMNRSLSNLVSRGVNPDKLVMHDHWIALVAAFFGKIAFLDAPTMRYRQHGDNTCGAKPLFSPSYMLAAARRSNFRPLSFQAEAFKAYYGSRLSPDDARILDAVALLHTLNKFARLATYRRFDLWKSPLVRKIGQIFLW
;
A
#
# COMPACT_ATOMS: atom_id res chain seq x y z
N MET A 1 -24.24 -26.78 28.02
CA MET A 1 -23.10 -27.31 27.25
C MET A 1 -22.95 -26.47 25.99
N LEU A 2 -22.10 -25.49 26.04
CA LEU A 2 -21.76 -24.60 24.87
C LEU A 2 -20.54 -25.24 24.21
N GLN A 3 -20.74 -25.90 23.09
CA GLN A 3 -19.65 -26.31 22.20
C GLN A 3 -18.95 -25.04 21.68
N LYS A 4 -17.77 -24.75 22.22
CA LYS A 4 -16.81 -23.82 21.63
C LYS A 4 -16.41 -24.38 20.26
N THR A 5 -16.99 -23.87 19.21
CA THR A 5 -16.53 -24.09 17.85
C THR A 5 -15.09 -23.58 17.78
N ARG A 6 -14.16 -24.48 17.88
CA ARG A 6 -12.73 -24.26 17.67
C ARG A 6 -12.61 -23.89 16.17
N LEU A 7 -12.59 -22.60 15.85
CA LEU A 7 -12.18 -22.12 14.53
C LEU A 7 -10.83 -22.77 14.26
N LEU A 8 -10.83 -23.76 13.38
CA LEU A 8 -9.63 -24.36 12.81
C LEU A 8 -8.81 -23.20 12.26
N ARG A 9 -7.71 -22.84 12.93
CA ARG A 9 -6.63 -22.14 12.28
C ARG A 9 -6.21 -23.06 11.14
N PRO A 10 -6.35 -22.70 9.86
CA PRO A 10 -5.64 -23.41 8.85
C PRO A 10 -4.19 -23.34 9.32
N GLU A 11 -3.52 -24.47 9.47
CA GLU A 11 -2.09 -24.49 9.70
C GLU A 11 -1.51 -23.62 8.60
N ILE A 12 -1.07 -22.41 8.97
CA ILE A 12 -0.35 -21.52 8.07
C ILE A 12 0.91 -22.32 7.78
N MET A 13 0.91 -23.02 6.66
CA MET A 13 2.10 -23.74 6.22
C MET A 13 3.17 -22.69 6.09
N LEU A 14 4.04 -22.61 7.12
CA LEU A 14 5.27 -21.85 7.07
C LEU A 14 5.98 -22.28 5.80
N VAL A 15 6.06 -21.42 4.83
CA VAL A 15 6.75 -21.72 3.59
C VAL A 15 8.23 -21.72 3.93
N ASN A 16 8.82 -22.92 4.06
CA ASN A 16 10.20 -23.11 4.47
C ASN A 16 11.23 -22.59 3.45
N ASN A 17 10.79 -22.14 2.26
CA ASN A 17 11.71 -21.57 1.27
C ASN A 17 11.98 -20.09 1.59
N PRO A 18 13.27 -19.71 1.86
CA PRO A 18 13.66 -18.34 2.23
C PRO A 18 13.45 -17.30 1.12
N ASN A 19 13.07 -17.73 -0.07
CA ASN A 19 12.82 -16.85 -1.22
C ASN A 19 11.32 -16.74 -1.57
N THR A 20 10.42 -17.32 -0.78
CA THR A 20 8.99 -17.28 -1.11
C THR A 20 8.41 -15.90 -0.93
N VAL A 21 7.68 -15.45 -1.93
CA VAL A 21 6.85 -14.24 -1.95
C VAL A 21 5.39 -14.63 -1.71
N LEU A 22 4.76 -14.06 -0.70
CA LEU A 22 3.33 -14.22 -0.45
C LEU A 22 2.58 -13.01 -1.01
N ILE A 23 1.73 -13.24 -2.00
CA ILE A 23 0.88 -12.21 -2.59
C ILE A 23 -0.45 -12.20 -1.84
N LEU A 24 -0.85 -11.06 -1.29
CA LEU A 24 -2.11 -10.88 -0.59
C LEU A 24 -3.08 -10.10 -1.50
N LEU A 25 -4.06 -10.80 -2.07
CA LEU A 25 -5.12 -10.19 -2.87
C LEU A 25 -6.35 -9.92 -2.00
N ALA A 26 -6.76 -8.65 -1.93
CA ALA A 26 -7.95 -8.20 -1.23
C ALA A 26 -9.06 -7.88 -2.23
N ALA A 27 -10.14 -8.68 -2.22
CA ALA A 27 -11.29 -8.50 -3.10
C ALA A 27 -12.49 -7.89 -2.36
N TYR A 28 -13.27 -7.08 -3.07
CA TYR A 28 -14.59 -6.59 -2.68
C TYR A 28 -15.42 -6.30 -3.93
N LYS A 29 -16.50 -7.06 -4.15
CA LYS A 29 -17.36 -6.95 -5.36
C LYS A 29 -16.58 -7.08 -6.68
N GLY A 30 -15.51 -7.87 -6.71
CA GLY A 30 -14.53 -7.95 -7.79
C GLY A 30 -14.92 -8.83 -8.98
N ASN A 31 -16.19 -9.17 -9.18
CA ASN A 31 -16.62 -10.18 -10.17
C ASN A 31 -16.19 -9.87 -11.61
N THR A 32 -16.04 -8.61 -11.97
CA THR A 32 -15.73 -8.18 -13.35
C THR A 32 -14.28 -8.48 -13.72
N TYR A 33 -13.32 -8.11 -12.90
CA TYR A 33 -11.90 -8.08 -13.27
C TYR A 33 -11.02 -9.11 -12.56
N VAL A 34 -11.47 -9.68 -11.43
CA VAL A 34 -10.63 -10.53 -10.58
C VAL A 34 -10.06 -11.76 -11.29
N ARG A 35 -10.72 -12.27 -12.34
CA ARG A 35 -10.21 -13.40 -13.14
C ARG A 35 -8.96 -13.00 -13.88
N GLU A 36 -8.99 -11.89 -14.62
CA GLU A 36 -7.83 -11.38 -15.36
C GLU A 36 -6.66 -11.11 -14.42
N GLN A 37 -6.93 -10.56 -13.24
CA GLN A 37 -5.92 -10.31 -12.23
C GLN A 37 -5.28 -11.61 -11.73
N ILE A 38 -6.06 -12.62 -11.34
CA ILE A 38 -5.52 -13.92 -10.89
C ILE A 38 -4.78 -14.63 -12.03
N ASP A 39 -5.31 -14.61 -13.25
CA ASP A 39 -4.67 -15.22 -14.42
C ASP A 39 -3.32 -14.56 -14.73
N SER A 40 -3.20 -13.24 -14.58
CA SER A 40 -1.93 -12.53 -14.74
C SER A 40 -0.87 -12.94 -13.70
N MET A 41 -1.31 -13.29 -12.49
CA MET A 41 -0.41 -13.82 -11.47
C MET A 41 0.01 -15.27 -11.76
N LEU A 42 -0.90 -16.10 -12.26
CA LEU A 42 -0.59 -17.47 -12.65
C LEU A 42 0.41 -17.54 -13.80
N ASN A 43 0.49 -16.48 -14.62
CA ASN A 43 1.40 -16.35 -15.76
C ASN A 43 2.77 -15.73 -15.40
N GLN A 44 3.12 -15.58 -14.11
CA GLN A 44 4.44 -15.05 -13.73
C GLN A 44 5.59 -15.96 -14.19
N ASP A 45 6.72 -15.36 -14.55
CA ASP A 45 7.94 -16.01 -15.05
C ASP A 45 8.76 -16.76 -14.00
N CYS A 46 8.29 -16.79 -12.75
CA CYS A 46 8.95 -17.44 -11.62
C CYS A 46 7.94 -18.22 -10.78
N ASP A 47 8.43 -19.18 -9.98
CA ASP A 47 7.59 -20.09 -9.19
C ASP A 47 7.66 -19.89 -7.68
N ASN A 48 8.50 -18.96 -7.23
CA ASN A 48 8.76 -18.74 -5.79
C ASN A 48 7.70 -17.88 -5.10
N TRP A 49 6.43 -17.98 -5.50
CA TRP A 49 5.32 -17.24 -4.90
C TRP A 49 4.12 -18.13 -4.54
N LYS A 50 3.31 -17.64 -3.61
CA LYS A 50 1.99 -18.16 -3.25
C LYS A 50 1.00 -16.99 -3.23
N LEU A 51 -0.28 -17.27 -3.50
CA LEU A 51 -1.35 -16.28 -3.55
C LEU A 51 -2.39 -16.56 -2.47
N VAL A 52 -2.66 -15.56 -1.64
CA VAL A 52 -3.79 -15.57 -0.71
C VAL A 52 -4.93 -14.79 -1.34
N LEU A 53 -6.09 -15.44 -1.49
CA LEU A 53 -7.32 -14.82 -1.95
C LEU A 53 -8.26 -14.55 -0.77
N SER A 54 -8.54 -13.28 -0.50
CA SER A 54 -9.47 -12.82 0.54
C SER A 54 -10.55 -11.94 -0.05
N ASP A 55 -11.80 -12.07 0.44
CA ASP A 55 -12.97 -11.32 -0.05
C ASP A 55 -13.69 -10.65 1.12
N ASP A 56 -13.85 -9.34 1.09
CA ASP A 56 -14.56 -8.56 2.09
C ASP A 56 -16.08 -8.61 1.86
N GLY A 57 -16.73 -9.65 2.38
CA GLY A 57 -18.19 -9.83 2.32
C GLY A 57 -18.67 -10.92 1.36
N ASP A 58 -17.78 -11.80 0.91
CA ASP A 58 -18.09 -13.00 0.10
C ASP A 58 -18.78 -12.73 -1.27
N PHE A 59 -18.67 -11.53 -1.79
CA PHE A 59 -19.29 -11.16 -3.08
C PHE A 59 -18.64 -11.90 -4.27
N THR A 60 -17.34 -12.19 -4.18
CA THR A 60 -16.53 -12.81 -5.22
C THR A 60 -16.25 -14.29 -4.94
N LYS A 61 -16.87 -14.84 -3.88
CA LYS A 61 -16.61 -16.17 -3.30
C LYS A 61 -16.51 -17.28 -4.34
N LYS A 62 -17.50 -17.41 -5.24
CA LYS A 62 -17.55 -18.52 -6.21
C LYS A 62 -16.32 -18.53 -7.13
N ILE A 63 -15.86 -17.36 -7.55
CA ILE A 63 -14.68 -17.22 -8.40
C ILE A 63 -13.43 -17.61 -7.62
N LEU A 64 -13.23 -17.01 -6.44
CA LEU A 64 -12.03 -17.26 -5.63
C LEU A 64 -11.92 -18.71 -5.18
N ASP A 65 -13.03 -19.35 -4.79
CA ASP A 65 -13.07 -20.76 -4.42
C ASP A 65 -12.72 -21.66 -5.61
N SER A 66 -13.19 -21.34 -6.82
CA SER A 66 -12.87 -22.07 -8.04
C SER A 66 -11.37 -22.06 -8.33
N TYR A 67 -10.71 -20.89 -8.22
CA TYR A 67 -9.25 -20.79 -8.41
C TYR A 67 -8.47 -21.53 -7.33
N ALA A 68 -8.84 -21.41 -6.07
CA ALA A 68 -8.19 -22.12 -4.98
C ALA A 68 -8.30 -23.65 -5.13
N ASN A 69 -9.46 -24.15 -5.55
CA ASN A 69 -9.66 -25.58 -5.80
C ASN A 69 -8.87 -26.08 -7.02
N ARG A 70 -8.71 -25.25 -8.05
CA ARG A 70 -7.97 -25.60 -9.28
C ARG A 70 -6.46 -25.58 -9.08
N PHE A 71 -5.95 -24.70 -8.21
CA PHE A 71 -4.54 -24.48 -7.97
C PHE A 71 -4.18 -24.57 -6.47
N PRO A 72 -4.45 -25.68 -5.80
CA PRO A 72 -4.31 -25.79 -4.33
C PRO A 72 -2.86 -25.64 -3.84
N ASP A 73 -1.88 -25.94 -4.71
CA ASP A 73 -0.46 -25.80 -4.37
C ASP A 73 0.06 -24.36 -4.48
N LYS A 74 -0.67 -23.47 -5.16
CA LYS A 74 -0.29 -22.07 -5.40
C LYS A 74 -1.20 -21.09 -4.68
N ILE A 75 -2.49 -21.41 -4.51
CA ILE A 75 -3.53 -20.48 -4.06
C ILE A 75 -4.14 -20.92 -2.74
N ILE A 76 -4.13 -20.03 -1.77
CA ILE A 76 -4.73 -20.19 -0.45
C ILE A 76 -6.01 -19.37 -0.38
N ARG A 77 -7.15 -20.01 -0.16
CA ARG A 77 -8.40 -19.29 0.11
C ARG A 77 -8.49 -18.92 1.60
N TYR A 78 -8.39 -17.62 1.89
CA TYR A 78 -8.53 -17.12 3.25
C TYR A 78 -9.93 -16.54 3.48
N ARG A 79 -10.55 -16.92 4.63
CA ARG A 79 -11.83 -16.38 5.09
C ARG A 79 -11.67 -15.86 6.51
N SER A 80 -11.76 -14.54 6.67
CA SER A 80 -11.59 -13.90 7.98
C SER A 80 -12.76 -14.13 8.95
N GLY A 81 -13.93 -14.49 8.42
CA GLY A 81 -15.18 -14.58 9.19
C GLY A 81 -15.76 -13.21 9.60
N GLN A 82 -15.17 -12.11 9.15
CA GLN A 82 -15.62 -10.75 9.44
C GLN A 82 -15.56 -9.88 8.17
N ARG A 83 -16.27 -8.74 8.22
CA ARG A 83 -16.24 -7.72 7.18
C ARG A 83 -15.36 -6.54 7.63
N PHE A 84 -14.55 -6.02 6.73
CA PHE A 84 -13.63 -4.92 7.00
C PHE A 84 -14.18 -3.55 6.60
N GLY A 85 -14.99 -3.48 5.55
CA GLY A 85 -15.65 -2.27 5.08
C GLY A 85 -14.73 -1.25 4.39
N SER A 86 -13.44 -1.52 4.32
CA SER A 86 -12.48 -0.69 3.58
C SER A 86 -11.23 -1.46 3.17
N ALA A 87 -10.64 -1.08 2.03
CA ALA A 87 -9.39 -1.67 1.55
C ALA A 87 -8.26 -1.56 2.59
N LYS A 88 -8.11 -0.40 3.25
CA LYS A 88 -7.06 -0.20 4.27
C LYS A 88 -7.21 -1.17 5.46
N ALA A 89 -8.42 -1.38 5.96
CA ALA A 89 -8.65 -2.31 7.06
C ALA A 89 -8.41 -3.75 6.63
N HIS A 90 -8.84 -4.11 5.42
CA HIS A 90 -8.66 -5.45 4.87
C HIS A 90 -7.18 -5.78 4.67
N PHE A 91 -6.40 -4.91 4.00
CA PHE A 91 -4.96 -5.13 3.82
C PHE A 91 -4.19 -5.14 5.14
N MET A 92 -4.48 -4.24 6.08
CA MET A 92 -3.83 -4.25 7.39
C MET A 92 -4.09 -5.53 8.18
N HIS A 93 -5.32 -6.06 8.09
CA HIS A 93 -5.65 -7.37 8.66
C HIS A 93 -4.87 -8.51 8.00
N LEU A 94 -4.83 -8.56 6.67
CA LEU A 94 -4.09 -9.59 5.94
C LEU A 94 -2.60 -9.57 6.27
N ILE A 95 -1.97 -8.38 6.29
CA ILE A 95 -0.57 -8.23 6.67
C ILE A 95 -0.34 -8.77 8.09
N ALA A 96 -1.17 -8.37 9.05
CA ALA A 96 -1.04 -8.81 10.44
C ALA A 96 -1.22 -10.32 10.60
N HIS A 97 -2.13 -10.92 9.82
CA HIS A 97 -2.42 -12.35 9.87
C HIS A 97 -1.30 -13.19 9.23
N PHE A 98 -0.73 -12.71 8.12
CA PHE A 98 0.24 -13.46 7.31
C PHE A 98 1.70 -13.00 7.45
N LYS A 99 2.02 -12.08 8.35
CA LYS A 99 3.36 -11.49 8.51
C LYS A 99 4.49 -12.51 8.70
N ASP A 100 4.17 -13.66 9.30
CA ASP A 100 5.13 -14.73 9.59
C ASP A 100 5.06 -15.90 8.57
N ALA A 101 4.10 -15.88 7.64
CA ALA A 101 3.85 -16.99 6.72
C ALA A 101 4.91 -17.10 5.60
N ALA A 102 5.53 -15.99 5.18
CA ALA A 102 6.57 -15.97 4.17
C ALA A 102 7.60 -14.86 4.46
N PRO A 103 8.82 -14.94 3.89
CA PRO A 103 9.85 -13.89 4.04
C PRO A 103 9.47 -12.56 3.40
N TYR A 104 8.68 -12.61 2.32
CA TYR A 104 8.29 -11.43 1.53
C TYR A 104 6.79 -11.40 1.30
N ILE A 105 6.22 -10.19 1.37
CA ILE A 105 4.79 -9.94 1.12
C ILE A 105 4.65 -8.91 0.00
N MET A 106 3.79 -9.20 -0.97
CA MET A 106 3.25 -8.25 -1.95
C MET A 106 1.76 -8.05 -1.71
N LEU A 107 1.24 -6.88 -2.07
CA LEU A 107 -0.19 -6.60 -2.04
C LEU A 107 -0.75 -6.54 -3.46
N SER A 108 -2.01 -6.92 -3.62
CA SER A 108 -2.71 -6.85 -4.89
C SER A 108 -4.16 -6.42 -4.71
N ASP A 109 -4.54 -5.42 -5.50
CA ASP A 109 -5.95 -5.12 -5.76
C ASP A 109 -6.53 -6.18 -6.70
N GLN A 110 -7.85 -6.18 -6.89
CA GLN A 110 -8.59 -7.25 -7.61
C GLN A 110 -8.78 -6.98 -9.11
N ASP A 111 -8.41 -5.79 -9.59
CA ASP A 111 -8.89 -5.19 -10.84
C ASP A 111 -7.79 -4.77 -11.82
N ASP A 112 -6.55 -5.05 -11.47
CA ASP A 112 -5.37 -4.77 -12.29
C ASP A 112 -4.97 -5.95 -13.19
N VAL A 113 -3.88 -5.80 -13.95
CA VAL A 113 -3.21 -6.89 -14.67
C VAL A 113 -1.71 -6.78 -14.48
N TRP A 114 -1.07 -7.81 -13.92
CA TRP A 114 0.37 -7.85 -13.70
C TRP A 114 1.13 -8.22 -14.96
N ASP A 115 2.30 -7.62 -15.17
CA ASP A 115 3.23 -8.07 -16.19
C ASP A 115 3.86 -9.40 -15.77
N VAL A 116 4.27 -10.19 -16.75
CA VAL A 116 4.80 -11.54 -16.54
C VAL A 116 6.04 -11.56 -15.62
N ASP A 117 6.80 -10.50 -15.57
CA ASP A 117 8.05 -10.36 -14.82
C ASP A 117 7.94 -9.47 -13.56
N LYS A 118 6.72 -9.18 -13.11
CA LYS A 118 6.52 -8.30 -11.94
C LYS A 118 7.12 -8.89 -10.67
N VAL A 119 6.85 -10.15 -10.37
CA VAL A 119 7.35 -10.79 -9.14
C VAL A 119 8.86 -10.91 -9.20
N SER A 120 9.43 -11.42 -10.29
CA SER A 120 10.87 -11.64 -10.45
C SER A 120 11.67 -10.33 -10.40
N LYS A 121 11.24 -9.28 -11.10
CA LYS A 121 11.90 -7.96 -11.10
C LYS A 121 11.86 -7.30 -9.72
N THR A 122 10.68 -7.31 -9.07
CA THR A 122 10.53 -6.70 -7.75
C THR A 122 11.37 -7.45 -6.70
N PHE A 123 11.38 -8.79 -6.78
CA PHE A 123 12.17 -9.65 -5.91
C PHE A 123 13.68 -9.46 -6.13
N ALA A 124 14.13 -9.31 -7.37
CA ALA A 124 15.53 -9.04 -7.67
C ALA A 124 16.01 -7.73 -7.03
N LEU A 125 15.21 -6.66 -7.09
CA LEU A 125 15.52 -5.38 -6.41
C LEU A 125 15.49 -5.55 -4.89
N MET A 126 14.55 -6.31 -4.33
CA MET A 126 14.50 -6.62 -2.90
C MET A 126 15.81 -7.28 -2.47
N LYS A 127 16.24 -8.34 -3.15
CA LYS A 127 17.49 -9.05 -2.84
C LYS A 127 18.75 -8.18 -3.02
N ALA A 128 18.78 -7.32 -4.02
CA ALA A 128 19.87 -6.37 -4.22
C ALA A 128 19.95 -5.35 -3.07
N THR A 129 18.80 -4.88 -2.58
CA THR A 129 18.74 -3.95 -1.45
C THR A 129 19.18 -4.61 -0.14
N GLU A 130 18.74 -5.84 0.13
CA GLU A 130 19.10 -6.61 1.33
C GLU A 130 20.59 -6.95 1.39
N LYS A 131 21.30 -7.02 0.27
CA LYS A 131 22.78 -7.19 0.27
C LYS A 131 23.53 -6.01 0.89
N THR A 132 22.92 -4.83 0.88
CA THR A 132 23.57 -3.58 1.34
C THR A 132 22.92 -3.02 2.60
N TYR A 133 21.79 -3.59 3.05
CA TYR A 133 21.05 -3.10 4.20
C TYR A 133 20.38 -4.27 4.94
N ASP A 134 20.79 -4.48 6.18
CA ASP A 134 20.19 -5.47 7.09
C ASP A 134 19.11 -4.77 7.95
N GLY A 135 17.85 -5.02 7.63
CA GLY A 135 16.72 -4.41 8.34
C GLY A 135 15.42 -4.40 7.54
N PRO A 136 14.47 -3.52 7.92
CA PRO A 136 13.21 -3.38 7.21
C PRO A 136 13.42 -2.82 5.80
N VAL A 137 12.99 -3.58 4.77
CA VAL A 137 13.10 -3.16 3.36
C VAL A 137 11.72 -3.09 2.72
N PHE A 138 11.53 -2.02 2.00
CA PHE A 138 10.38 -1.72 1.16
C PHE A 138 10.83 -1.49 -0.27
N VAL A 139 10.26 -2.22 -1.21
CA VAL A 139 10.49 -2.03 -2.64
C VAL A 139 9.16 -1.70 -3.31
N HIS A 140 9.17 -0.77 -4.24
CA HIS A 140 8.02 -0.53 -5.10
C HIS A 140 8.42 -0.22 -6.54
N THR A 141 7.44 -0.29 -7.44
CA THR A 141 7.64 -0.11 -8.88
C THR A 141 6.76 1.02 -9.40
N ASP A 142 7.01 1.46 -10.63
CA ASP A 142 6.04 2.25 -11.38
C ASP A 142 4.91 1.35 -11.92
N LEU A 143 3.88 1.95 -12.49
CA LEU A 143 2.77 1.26 -13.14
C LEU A 143 2.30 2.02 -14.39
N ARG A 144 1.73 1.30 -15.36
CA ARG A 144 1.00 1.88 -16.50
C ARG A 144 -0.45 2.14 -16.11
N ILE A 145 -0.98 3.26 -16.53
CA ILE A 145 -2.40 3.58 -16.34
C ILE A 145 -3.16 3.16 -17.60
N VAL A 146 -4.21 2.38 -17.42
CA VAL A 146 -5.06 1.89 -18.51
C VAL A 146 -6.54 2.16 -18.21
N ASP A 147 -7.39 2.17 -19.23
CA ASP A 147 -8.84 2.24 -19.07
C ASP A 147 -9.45 0.87 -18.68
N ALA A 148 -10.77 0.79 -18.65
CA ALA A 148 -11.50 -0.44 -18.29
C ALA A 148 -11.21 -1.59 -19.28
N GLU A 149 -10.92 -1.30 -20.52
CA GLU A 149 -10.63 -2.22 -21.63
C GLU A 149 -9.13 -2.50 -21.82
N LEU A 150 -8.27 -2.02 -20.91
CA LEU A 150 -6.80 -2.13 -20.93
C LEU A 150 -6.09 -1.30 -22.02
N ASN A 151 -6.75 -0.32 -22.63
CA ASN A 151 -6.07 0.64 -23.49
C ASN A 151 -5.20 1.58 -22.66
N GLU A 152 -3.96 1.83 -23.10
CA GLU A 152 -3.01 2.63 -22.36
C GLU A 152 -3.40 4.13 -22.35
N ILE A 153 -3.58 4.69 -21.14
CA ILE A 153 -3.76 6.12 -20.90
C ILE A 153 -2.40 6.79 -20.67
N SER A 154 -1.51 6.11 -19.94
CA SER A 154 -0.16 6.61 -19.68
C SER A 154 0.80 5.46 -19.35
N PRO A 155 2.03 5.48 -19.89
CA PRO A 155 3.04 4.46 -19.62
C PRO A 155 3.64 4.54 -18.22
N SER A 156 3.36 5.59 -17.45
CA SER A 156 3.92 5.81 -16.11
C SER A 156 2.97 6.61 -15.22
N PHE A 157 2.71 6.10 -14.02
CA PHE A 157 1.95 6.80 -12.99
C PHE A 157 2.68 8.05 -12.48
N PHE A 158 4.00 7.95 -12.30
CA PHE A 158 4.80 9.08 -11.85
C PHE A 158 4.78 10.23 -12.87
N ALA A 159 4.90 9.93 -14.17
CA ALA A 159 4.81 10.92 -15.24
C ALA A 159 3.40 11.51 -15.32
N TYR A 160 2.36 10.68 -15.31
CA TYR A 160 0.97 11.12 -15.38
C TYR A 160 0.56 12.01 -14.20
N SER A 161 0.94 11.61 -13.00
CA SER A 161 0.66 12.35 -11.77
C SER A 161 1.66 13.46 -11.51
N LYS A 162 2.67 13.62 -12.35
CA LYS A 162 3.79 14.57 -12.19
C LYS A 162 4.39 14.52 -10.80
N LEU A 163 4.69 13.30 -10.34
CA LEU A 163 5.33 13.07 -9.05
C LEU A 163 6.85 13.03 -9.22
N GLU A 164 7.56 13.61 -8.26
CA GLU A 164 9.02 13.46 -8.19
C GLU A 164 9.36 12.09 -7.61
N LYS A 165 10.17 11.33 -8.35
CA LYS A 165 10.62 10.01 -7.95
C LYS A 165 11.62 10.10 -6.80
N ARG A 166 11.66 9.04 -5.94
CA ARG A 166 12.68 8.87 -4.89
C ARG A 166 12.68 9.90 -3.76
N ARG A 167 11.57 10.57 -3.54
CA ARG A 167 11.37 11.43 -2.37
C ARG A 167 10.86 10.61 -1.20
N TYR A 168 11.76 9.92 -0.49
CA TYR A 168 11.41 8.98 0.59
C TYR A 168 11.90 9.42 1.97
N HIS A 169 12.32 10.69 2.09
CA HIS A 169 12.61 11.21 3.42
C HIS A 169 11.35 11.16 4.30
N PRO A 170 11.44 10.81 5.61
CA PRO A 170 10.27 10.73 6.48
C PRO A 170 9.34 11.94 6.41
N HIS A 171 9.90 13.16 6.39
CA HIS A 171 9.12 14.40 6.30
C HIS A 171 8.31 14.52 5.00
N GLU A 172 8.85 14.03 3.89
CA GLU A 172 8.20 14.04 2.58
C GLU A 172 7.03 13.07 2.55
N ILE A 173 7.26 11.84 3.03
CA ILE A 173 6.21 10.80 3.11
C ILE A 173 5.11 11.19 4.10
N LEU A 174 5.42 11.87 5.21
CA LEU A 174 4.40 12.36 6.15
C LEU A 174 3.33 13.21 5.46
N ILE A 175 3.72 14.00 4.45
CA ILE A 175 2.83 14.96 3.78
C ILE A 175 2.28 14.43 2.45
N GLN A 176 3.04 13.56 1.77
CA GLN A 176 2.68 13.10 0.43
C GLN A 176 3.10 11.63 0.22
N ASN A 177 2.11 10.75 0.10
CA ASN A 177 2.36 9.39 -0.35
C ASN A 177 2.73 9.35 -1.83
N LEU A 178 3.79 8.61 -2.17
CA LEU A 178 4.26 8.37 -3.55
C LEU A 178 4.06 6.93 -3.99
N VAL A 179 3.54 6.08 -3.12
CA VAL A 179 3.46 4.63 -3.33
C VAL A 179 2.02 4.22 -3.58
N SER A 180 1.82 3.31 -4.52
CA SER A 180 0.56 2.58 -4.70
C SER A 180 0.69 1.19 -4.10
N GLY A 181 -0.30 0.75 -3.31
CA GLY A 181 -0.25 -0.52 -2.58
C GLY A 181 0.00 -1.73 -3.47
N CYS A 182 -0.59 -1.76 -4.67
CA CYS A 182 -0.43 -2.83 -5.64
C CYS A 182 0.97 -2.93 -6.30
N THR A 183 1.87 -1.97 -6.02
CA THR A 183 3.25 -1.96 -6.57
C THR A 183 4.30 -2.45 -5.59
N LEU A 184 3.96 -2.63 -4.31
CA LEU A 184 4.92 -2.84 -3.24
C LEU A 184 5.29 -4.31 -3.00
N MET A 185 6.52 -4.49 -2.54
CA MET A 185 6.99 -5.69 -1.83
C MET A 185 7.66 -5.25 -0.52
N MET A 186 7.41 -5.97 0.57
CA MET A 186 8.06 -5.76 1.86
C MET A 186 8.68 -7.06 2.37
N ASN A 187 9.80 -6.95 3.06
CA ASN A 187 10.41 -8.10 3.74
C ASN A 187 9.77 -8.34 5.13
N ARG A 188 10.10 -9.47 5.75
CA ARG A 188 9.59 -9.87 7.07
C ARG A 188 9.88 -8.83 8.16
N SER A 189 11.05 -8.21 8.15
CA SER A 189 11.41 -7.18 9.12
C SER A 189 10.47 -5.99 9.05
N LEU A 190 10.06 -5.57 7.85
CA LEU A 190 9.10 -4.49 7.67
C LEU A 190 7.67 -4.94 8.01
N SER A 191 7.23 -6.11 7.54
CA SER A 191 5.88 -6.60 7.82
C SER A 191 5.61 -6.75 9.32
N ASN A 192 6.61 -7.17 10.09
CA ASN A 192 6.56 -7.24 11.56
C ASN A 192 6.42 -5.86 12.23
N LEU A 193 7.04 -4.82 11.66
CA LEU A 193 6.86 -3.46 12.17
C LEU A 193 5.46 -2.93 11.86
N VAL A 194 5.02 -3.09 10.62
CA VAL A 194 3.73 -2.57 10.12
C VAL A 194 2.54 -3.21 10.85
N SER A 195 2.64 -4.50 11.19
CA SER A 195 1.54 -5.32 11.72
C SER A 195 1.27 -5.15 13.23
N ARG A 196 1.75 -4.11 13.87
CA ARG A 196 1.63 -3.91 15.33
C ARG A 196 0.23 -3.53 15.86
N GLY A 197 -0.82 -3.81 15.09
CA GLY A 197 -2.21 -3.66 15.58
C GLY A 197 -2.72 -2.22 15.57
N VAL A 198 -2.23 -1.39 14.67
CA VAL A 198 -2.74 -0.02 14.50
C VAL A 198 -4.21 -0.03 14.09
N ASN A 199 -5.00 0.88 14.67
CA ASN A 199 -6.38 1.09 14.26
C ASN A 199 -6.44 1.65 12.82
N PRO A 200 -7.01 0.92 11.84
CA PRO A 200 -7.07 1.37 10.46
C PRO A 200 -7.80 2.70 10.25
N ASP A 201 -8.73 3.07 11.13
CA ASP A 201 -9.45 4.35 11.03
C ASP A 201 -8.56 5.57 11.24
N LYS A 202 -7.44 5.38 11.92
CA LYS A 202 -6.42 6.43 12.11
C LYS A 202 -5.48 6.59 10.93
N LEU A 203 -5.53 5.69 9.94
CA LEU A 203 -4.65 5.72 8.77
C LEU A 203 -5.28 6.50 7.63
N VAL A 204 -4.46 7.19 6.87
CA VAL A 204 -4.86 7.76 5.57
C VAL A 204 -5.17 6.62 4.61
N MET A 205 -4.17 5.74 4.39
CA MET A 205 -4.28 4.52 3.59
C MET A 205 -3.21 3.51 4.05
N HIS A 206 -3.40 2.22 3.78
CA HIS A 206 -2.46 1.16 4.17
C HIS A 206 -1.08 1.34 3.55
N ASP A 207 -1.01 1.67 2.26
CA ASP A 207 0.23 1.89 1.53
C ASP A 207 1.02 3.11 2.06
N HIS A 208 0.33 4.19 2.38
CA HIS A 208 0.94 5.36 3.02
C HIS A 208 1.54 5.01 4.39
N TRP A 209 0.83 4.21 5.19
CA TRP A 209 1.33 3.74 6.48
C TRP A 209 2.59 2.88 6.34
N ILE A 210 2.57 1.91 5.41
CA ILE A 210 3.72 1.03 5.16
C ILE A 210 4.92 1.86 4.69
N ALA A 211 4.72 2.78 3.74
CA ALA A 211 5.78 3.67 3.25
C ALA A 211 6.34 4.55 4.37
N LEU A 212 5.48 5.06 5.25
CA LEU A 212 5.89 5.88 6.41
C LEU A 212 6.74 5.08 7.38
N VAL A 213 6.32 3.85 7.74
CA VAL A 213 7.11 2.96 8.62
C VAL A 213 8.46 2.66 7.99
N ALA A 214 8.50 2.39 6.69
CA ALA A 214 9.74 2.11 5.97
C ALA A 214 10.66 3.35 5.89
N ALA A 215 10.09 4.56 5.72
CA ALA A 215 10.86 5.80 5.68
C ALA A 215 11.54 6.12 7.02
N PHE A 216 10.86 5.86 8.15
CA PHE A 216 11.42 6.12 9.48
C PHE A 216 12.38 5.03 9.96
N PHE A 217 12.16 3.77 9.63
CA PHE A 217 12.86 2.65 10.27
C PHE A 217 13.54 1.69 9.31
N GLY A 218 13.53 1.96 8.02
CA GLY A 218 13.99 1.03 7.02
C GLY A 218 14.63 1.67 5.80
N LYS A 219 14.62 0.93 4.71
CA LYS A 219 15.14 1.32 3.40
C LYS A 219 14.03 1.20 2.36
N ILE A 220 13.83 2.27 1.59
CA ILE A 220 12.92 2.26 0.43
C ILE A 220 13.76 2.19 -0.84
N ALA A 221 13.43 1.26 -1.74
CA ALA A 221 14.02 1.14 -3.07
C ALA A 221 12.93 1.20 -4.14
N PHE A 222 13.22 1.88 -5.24
CA PHE A 222 12.31 2.10 -6.36
C PHE A 222 12.84 1.48 -7.65
N LEU A 223 12.06 0.59 -8.23
CA LEU A 223 12.27 0.11 -9.58
C LEU A 223 11.62 1.09 -10.55
N ASP A 224 12.45 1.85 -11.27
CA ASP A 224 11.99 2.84 -12.25
C ASP A 224 11.54 2.17 -13.56
N ALA A 225 10.60 1.26 -13.43
CA ALA A 225 9.95 0.55 -14.53
C ALA A 225 8.53 0.18 -14.14
N PRO A 226 7.55 0.33 -15.03
CA PRO A 226 6.20 -0.17 -14.81
C PRO A 226 6.22 -1.70 -14.84
N THR A 227 5.48 -2.32 -13.93
CA THR A 227 5.39 -3.80 -13.82
C THR A 227 3.96 -4.30 -13.87
N MET A 228 3.00 -3.42 -14.13
CA MET A 228 1.58 -3.76 -14.17
C MET A 228 0.78 -2.71 -14.93
N ARG A 229 -0.42 -3.08 -15.33
CA ARG A 229 -1.47 -2.21 -15.86
C ARG A 229 -2.46 -1.93 -14.75
N TYR A 230 -2.49 -0.67 -14.31
CA TYR A 230 -3.41 -0.17 -13.30
C TYR A 230 -4.69 0.32 -13.96
N ARG A 231 -5.78 -0.42 -13.72
CA ARG A 231 -7.06 -0.17 -14.39
C ARG A 231 -7.81 1.00 -13.77
N GLN A 232 -8.28 1.93 -14.61
CA GLN A 232 -9.16 3.02 -14.22
C GLN A 232 -10.60 2.72 -14.60
N HIS A 233 -11.47 2.63 -13.60
CA HIS A 233 -12.92 2.45 -13.77
C HIS A 233 -13.67 3.21 -12.67
N GLY A 234 -15.02 3.27 -12.74
CA GLY A 234 -15.84 4.08 -11.83
C GLY A 234 -15.75 3.71 -10.35
N ASP A 235 -15.37 2.47 -10.03
CA ASP A 235 -15.36 1.92 -8.68
C ASP A 235 -13.97 1.91 -8.01
N ASN A 236 -12.94 2.52 -8.63
CA ASN A 236 -11.62 2.60 -8.00
C ASN A 236 -11.66 3.38 -6.68
N THR A 237 -11.08 2.84 -5.62
CA THR A 237 -10.96 3.51 -4.31
C THR A 237 -10.11 4.78 -4.41
N CYS A 238 -9.01 4.74 -5.18
CA CYS A 238 -8.12 5.84 -5.45
C CYS A 238 -7.71 5.82 -6.92
N GLY A 239 -8.44 6.51 -7.80
CA GLY A 239 -8.05 6.61 -9.21
C GLY A 239 -6.87 7.57 -9.44
N ALA A 240 -6.04 7.29 -10.47
CA ALA A 240 -5.03 8.24 -10.95
C ALA A 240 -5.74 9.44 -11.58
N LYS A 241 -5.28 10.68 -11.25
CA LYS A 241 -5.86 11.91 -11.78
C LYS A 241 -4.78 12.82 -12.34
N PRO A 242 -4.96 13.38 -13.56
CA PRO A 242 -4.06 14.37 -14.08
C PRO A 242 -4.01 15.58 -13.15
N LEU A 243 -2.82 16.11 -12.90
CA LEU A 243 -2.57 17.18 -11.93
C LEU A 243 -3.41 18.46 -12.17
N PHE A 244 -3.73 18.75 -13.43
CA PHE A 244 -4.47 19.95 -13.83
C PHE A 244 -5.93 19.70 -14.20
N SER A 245 -6.48 18.52 -13.91
CA SER A 245 -7.92 18.28 -14.20
C SER A 245 -8.80 19.07 -13.23
N PRO A 246 -9.96 19.61 -13.68
CA PRO A 246 -10.92 20.27 -12.81
C PRO A 246 -11.36 19.36 -11.64
N SER A 247 -11.49 18.06 -11.90
CA SER A 247 -11.80 17.06 -10.89
C SER A 247 -10.70 16.90 -9.83
N TYR A 248 -9.42 17.04 -10.22
CA TYR A 248 -8.31 17.06 -9.27
C TYR A 248 -8.33 18.33 -8.41
N MET A 249 -8.53 19.51 -9.02
CA MET A 249 -8.61 20.79 -8.31
C MET A 249 -9.75 20.80 -7.29
N LEU A 250 -10.93 20.31 -7.67
CA LEU A 250 -12.08 20.20 -6.76
C LEU A 250 -11.82 19.18 -5.65
N ALA A 251 -11.22 18.04 -5.96
CA ALA A 251 -10.84 17.05 -4.96
C ALA A 251 -9.74 17.57 -4.01
N ALA A 252 -8.79 18.35 -4.51
CA ALA A 252 -7.76 18.98 -3.70
C ALA A 252 -8.37 20.03 -2.73
N ALA A 253 -9.29 20.86 -3.20
CA ALA A 253 -10.02 21.80 -2.36
C ALA A 253 -10.87 21.11 -1.28
N ARG A 254 -11.54 20.00 -1.62
CA ARG A 254 -12.29 19.17 -0.65
C ARG A 254 -11.39 18.41 0.32
N ARG A 255 -10.16 18.07 -0.08
CA ARG A 255 -9.12 17.41 0.74
C ARG A 255 -8.31 18.37 1.61
N SER A 256 -8.69 19.66 1.71
CA SER A 256 -8.06 20.64 2.62
C SER A 256 -8.22 20.29 4.11
N ASN A 257 -8.83 19.14 4.40
CA ASN A 257 -8.94 18.60 5.73
C ASN A 257 -7.65 17.83 6.12
N PHE A 258 -6.84 18.43 6.98
CA PHE A 258 -5.62 17.81 7.52
C PHE A 258 -5.87 16.68 8.51
N ARG A 259 -7.10 16.51 8.97
CA ARG A 259 -7.43 15.52 10.02
C ARG A 259 -6.88 14.13 9.73
N PRO A 260 -7.00 13.56 8.51
CA PRO A 260 -6.44 12.22 8.25
C PRO A 260 -4.92 12.15 8.45
N LEU A 261 -4.17 13.17 7.99
CA LEU A 261 -2.71 13.22 8.17
C LEU A 261 -2.35 13.43 9.65
N SER A 262 -3.06 14.32 10.35
CA SER A 262 -2.87 14.59 11.76
C SER A 262 -3.13 13.35 12.61
N PHE A 263 -4.23 12.64 12.39
CA PHE A 263 -4.55 11.40 13.10
C PHE A 263 -3.55 10.28 12.80
N GLN A 264 -3.06 10.19 11.56
CA GLN A 264 -2.02 9.23 11.20
C GLN A 264 -0.69 9.56 11.92
N ALA A 265 -0.31 10.84 12.03
CA ALA A 265 0.89 11.27 12.75
C ALA A 265 0.79 10.97 14.26
N GLU A 266 -0.38 11.26 14.88
CA GLU A 266 -0.66 10.88 16.27
C GLU A 266 -0.54 9.37 16.48
N ALA A 267 -1.18 8.57 15.63
CA ALA A 267 -1.10 7.12 15.69
C ALA A 267 0.34 6.64 15.52
N PHE A 268 1.09 7.21 14.55
CA PHE A 268 2.49 6.84 14.32
C PHE A 268 3.34 7.08 15.57
N LYS A 269 3.20 8.27 16.20
CA LYS A 269 3.89 8.59 17.44
C LYS A 269 3.47 7.67 18.59
N ALA A 270 2.18 7.34 18.71
CA ALA A 270 1.68 6.44 19.76
C ALA A 270 2.28 5.02 19.62
N TYR A 271 2.44 4.50 18.39
CA TYR A 271 2.96 3.16 18.16
C TYR A 271 4.49 3.05 18.16
N TYR A 272 5.18 4.12 17.76
CA TYR A 272 6.63 4.09 17.52
C TYR A 272 7.42 5.12 18.34
N GLY A 273 6.77 5.90 19.20
CA GLY A 273 7.39 7.02 19.92
C GLY A 273 8.69 6.68 20.66
N SER A 274 8.77 5.49 21.27
CA SER A 274 9.98 5.02 21.97
C SER A 274 11.17 4.73 21.02
N ARG A 275 10.95 4.70 19.72
CA ARG A 275 11.97 4.43 18.69
C ARG A 275 12.33 5.66 17.87
N LEU A 276 11.63 6.76 18.06
CA LEU A 276 11.83 8.01 17.32
C LEU A 276 12.95 8.84 17.95
N SER A 277 13.69 9.56 17.09
CA SER A 277 14.55 10.63 17.57
C SER A 277 13.71 11.77 18.15
N PRO A 278 14.26 12.63 19.03
CA PRO A 278 13.55 13.81 19.51
C PRO A 278 13.12 14.76 18.38
N ASP A 279 13.88 14.82 17.29
CA ASP A 279 13.54 15.66 16.13
C ASP A 279 12.35 15.07 15.35
N ASP A 280 12.35 13.78 15.08
CA ASP A 280 11.24 13.10 14.44
C ASP A 280 9.95 13.21 15.25
N ALA A 281 10.06 13.05 16.57
CA ALA A 281 8.91 13.20 17.46
C ALA A 281 8.33 14.64 17.40
N ARG A 282 9.19 15.68 17.34
CA ARG A 282 8.74 17.08 17.17
C ARG A 282 8.05 17.33 15.83
N ILE A 283 8.53 16.71 14.75
CA ILE A 283 7.90 16.83 13.44
C ILE A 283 6.53 16.16 13.43
N LEU A 284 6.41 14.97 14.01
CA LEU A 284 5.12 14.27 14.14
C LEU A 284 4.14 15.09 14.98
N ASP A 285 4.57 15.72 16.08
CA ASP A 285 3.73 16.63 16.86
C ASP A 285 3.24 17.81 16.02
N ALA A 286 4.15 18.40 15.22
CA ALA A 286 3.79 19.51 14.34
C ALA A 286 2.75 19.09 13.29
N VAL A 287 2.90 17.89 12.69
CA VAL A 287 1.93 17.36 11.70
C VAL A 287 0.60 17.00 12.39
N ALA A 288 0.64 16.44 13.59
CA ALA A 288 -0.56 16.12 14.38
C ALA A 288 -1.44 17.36 14.63
N LEU A 289 -0.81 18.53 14.83
CA LEU A 289 -1.50 19.79 15.08
C LEU A 289 -1.99 20.52 13.81
N LEU A 290 -1.59 20.12 12.60
CA LEU A 290 -1.92 20.88 11.37
C LEU A 290 -3.42 21.16 11.20
N HIS A 291 -4.29 20.26 11.65
CA HIS A 291 -5.75 20.43 11.52
C HIS A 291 -6.34 21.51 12.45
N THR A 292 -5.62 21.92 13.50
CA THR A 292 -6.04 22.95 14.47
C THR A 292 -5.49 24.32 14.15
N LEU A 293 -4.42 24.38 13.32
CA LEU A 293 -3.72 25.62 13.02
C LEU A 293 -4.46 26.48 11.98
N ASN A 294 -4.39 27.80 12.13
CA ASN A 294 -4.77 28.71 11.06
C ASN A 294 -3.74 28.67 9.90
N LYS A 295 -4.09 29.30 8.77
CA LYS A 295 -3.26 29.26 7.55
C LYS A 295 -1.84 29.78 7.76
N PHE A 296 -1.65 30.85 8.49
CA PHE A 296 -0.33 31.44 8.72
C PHE A 296 0.55 30.55 9.60
N ALA A 297 -0.01 30.00 10.67
CA ALA A 297 0.68 29.05 11.53
C ALA A 297 1.05 27.76 10.78
N ARG A 298 0.17 27.26 9.89
CA ARG A 298 0.49 26.12 8.99
C ARG A 298 1.66 26.41 8.07
N LEU A 299 1.67 27.60 7.42
CA LEU A 299 2.77 27.99 6.55
C LEU A 299 4.10 28.11 7.32
N ALA A 300 4.07 28.66 8.54
CA ALA A 300 5.24 28.69 9.41
C ALA A 300 5.72 27.28 9.75
N THR A 301 4.80 26.35 10.06
CA THR A 301 5.10 24.94 10.32
C THR A 301 5.73 24.26 9.11
N TYR A 302 5.18 24.44 7.90
CA TYR A 302 5.75 23.88 6.67
C TYR A 302 7.17 24.37 6.42
N ARG A 303 7.44 25.69 6.62
CA ARG A 303 8.78 26.26 6.46
C ARG A 303 9.75 25.74 7.51
N ARG A 304 9.31 25.64 8.79
CA ARG A 304 10.16 25.21 9.90
C ARG A 304 10.62 23.78 9.77
N PHE A 305 9.75 22.88 9.29
CA PHE A 305 10.00 21.43 9.24
C PHE A 305 10.16 20.88 7.82
N ASP A 306 10.26 21.74 6.83
CA ASP A 306 10.36 21.38 5.38
C ASP A 306 9.27 20.41 4.91
N LEU A 307 8.02 20.66 5.30
CA LEU A 307 6.87 19.80 5.03
C LEU A 307 6.18 20.20 3.71
N TRP A 308 6.92 20.18 2.61
CA TRP A 308 6.41 20.61 1.31
C TRP A 308 6.07 19.44 0.38
N LYS A 309 4.92 19.57 -0.30
CA LYS A 309 4.58 18.69 -1.40
C LYS A 309 5.44 18.99 -2.64
N SER A 310 5.61 17.98 -3.46
CA SER A 310 6.29 18.03 -4.75
C SER A 310 5.34 17.56 -5.87
N PRO A 311 5.44 18.08 -7.09
CA PRO A 311 6.32 19.17 -7.56
C PRO A 311 5.83 20.57 -7.14
N LEU A 312 6.52 21.61 -7.63
CA LEU A 312 6.22 23.02 -7.30
C LEU A 312 4.72 23.38 -7.37
N VAL A 313 4.01 22.87 -8.37
CA VAL A 313 2.55 23.10 -8.52
C VAL A 313 1.77 22.58 -7.31
N ARG A 314 2.14 21.42 -6.75
CA ARG A 314 1.50 20.89 -5.55
C ARG A 314 1.88 21.69 -4.32
N LYS A 315 3.11 22.23 -4.26
CA LYS A 315 3.56 23.15 -3.22
C LYS A 315 2.76 24.44 -3.26
N ILE A 316 2.53 25.03 -4.46
CA ILE A 316 1.66 26.18 -4.65
C ILE A 316 0.24 25.87 -4.19
N GLY A 317 -0.33 24.75 -4.63
CA GLY A 317 -1.63 24.29 -4.14
C GLY A 317 -1.70 24.14 -2.61
N GLN A 318 -0.63 23.66 -1.97
CA GLN A 318 -0.51 23.56 -0.53
C GLN A 318 -0.55 24.92 0.16
N ILE A 319 0.04 25.95 -0.44
CA ILE A 319 0.03 27.32 0.10
C ILE A 319 -1.36 27.95 0.01
N PHE A 320 -2.08 27.75 -1.08
CA PHE A 320 -3.34 28.46 -1.34
C PHE A 320 -4.59 27.68 -0.92
N LEU A 321 -4.59 26.36 -1.09
CA LEU A 321 -5.77 25.50 -0.87
C LEU A 321 -5.77 24.80 0.49
N TRP A 322 -4.62 24.75 1.14
CA TRP A 322 -4.39 24.01 2.40
C TRP A 322 -4.06 24.99 3.57
#